data_e61c098f87e544e3fc0ba51921460deb
#
_entry.id   e61c098f87e544e3fc0ba51921460deb
#
_cell.length_a   1.000
_cell.length_b   1.000
_cell.length_c   1.000
_cell.angle_alpha   90.00
_cell.angle_beta   90.00
_cell.angle_gamma   90.00
#
_symmetry.space_group_name_H-M   'P 1'
#
loop_
_entity.id
_entity.type
_entity.pdbx_description
1 polymer ?
#
loop_
_entity_poly.entity_id
_entity_poly.type
_entity_poly.pdbx_seq_one_letter_code
_entity_poly.pdbx_strand_id
1 'polypeptide(L)'
;MLKYIVPLLVILLSIAGGAVTTPNLDWYYTLNLPTFTPPGNIIGIVWTVIYVLLAISILRFLHKSQNQTNRIAILWLFLVNGALNFYWNYLFFGLQNIDAALVEIFFLNFTTIVLIYLLKGRHPVSALLLVPYFGWVSFATYLLYTVWTLN
;
A
#
# COMPACT_ATOMS: atom_id res chain seq x y z
N MET A 1 -22.63 -0.84 9.77
CA MET A 1 -22.38 -1.07 8.34
C MET A 1 -20.91 -0.88 7.96
N LEU A 2 -20.30 0.29 8.14
CA LEU A 2 -18.88 0.57 7.79
C LEU A 2 -17.85 -0.40 8.41
N LYS A 3 -18.08 -0.92 9.61
CA LYS A 3 -17.17 -1.89 10.27
C LYS A 3 -17.02 -3.22 9.53
N TYR A 4 -17.95 -3.55 8.63
CA TYR A 4 -17.86 -4.75 7.78
C TYR A 4 -17.38 -4.40 6.37
N ILE A 5 -17.71 -3.20 5.88
CA ILE A 5 -17.31 -2.74 4.54
C ILE A 5 -15.79 -2.53 4.47
N VAL A 6 -15.17 -1.95 5.48
CA VAL A 6 -13.73 -1.66 5.46
C VAL A 6 -12.89 -2.93 5.35
N PRO A 7 -13.05 -3.95 6.22
CA PRO A 7 -12.30 -5.20 6.04
C PRO A 7 -12.56 -5.84 4.68
N LEU A 8 -13.81 -5.83 4.20
CA LEU A 8 -14.15 -6.37 2.88
C LEU A 8 -13.41 -5.65 1.76
N LEU A 9 -13.37 -4.32 1.76
CA LEU A 9 -12.64 -3.55 0.75
C LEU A 9 -11.14 -3.83 0.79
N VAL A 10 -10.54 -3.95 1.98
CA VAL A 10 -9.11 -4.28 2.12
C VAL A 10 -8.83 -5.70 1.63
N ILE A 11 -9.69 -6.66 1.91
CA ILE A 11 -9.58 -8.03 1.39
C ILE A 11 -9.69 -8.04 -0.13
N LEU A 12 -10.68 -7.34 -0.69
CA LEU A 12 -10.84 -7.22 -2.15
C LEU A 12 -9.63 -6.59 -2.81
N LEU A 13 -9.05 -5.56 -2.20
CA LEU A 13 -7.81 -4.93 -2.67
C LEU A 13 -6.65 -5.93 -2.69
N SER A 14 -6.48 -6.71 -1.63
CA SER A 14 -5.45 -7.75 -1.53
C SER A 14 -5.63 -8.84 -2.58
N ILE A 15 -6.86 -9.33 -2.78
CA ILE A 15 -7.19 -10.32 -3.80
C ILE A 15 -6.92 -9.78 -5.20
N ALA A 16 -7.36 -8.55 -5.49
CA ALA A 16 -7.15 -7.90 -6.78
C ALA A 16 -5.66 -7.73 -7.10
N GLY A 17 -4.85 -7.28 -6.11
CA GLY A 17 -3.40 -7.21 -6.26
C GLY A 17 -2.79 -8.57 -6.55
N GLY A 18 -3.16 -9.61 -5.80
CA GLY A 18 -2.70 -10.98 -6.01
C GLY A 18 -3.10 -11.55 -7.37
N ALA A 19 -4.30 -11.24 -7.84
CA ALA A 19 -4.78 -11.67 -9.17
C ALA A 19 -3.97 -11.08 -10.32
N VAL A 20 -3.40 -9.89 -10.15
CA VAL A 20 -2.48 -9.28 -11.13
C VAL A 20 -1.05 -9.82 -10.95
N THR A 21 -0.58 -9.95 -9.72
CA THR A 21 0.81 -10.34 -9.42
C THR A 21 1.08 -11.80 -9.76
N THR A 22 0.23 -12.74 -9.32
CA THR A 22 0.49 -14.18 -9.40
C THR A 22 0.73 -14.69 -10.83
N PRO A 23 -0.07 -14.32 -11.84
CA PRO A 23 0.15 -14.77 -13.22
C PRO A 23 1.43 -14.21 -13.86
N ASN A 24 1.99 -13.14 -13.29
CA ASN A 24 3.14 -12.42 -13.84
C ASN A 24 4.45 -12.64 -13.06
N LEU A 25 4.47 -13.60 -12.13
CA LEU A 25 5.68 -13.93 -11.36
C LEU A 25 6.81 -14.47 -12.24
N ASP A 26 6.49 -15.21 -13.31
CA ASP A 26 7.50 -15.73 -14.23
C ASP A 26 8.29 -14.60 -14.87
N TRP A 27 7.61 -13.55 -15.32
CA TRP A 27 8.27 -12.33 -15.81
C TRP A 27 9.13 -11.66 -14.72
N TYR A 28 8.60 -11.51 -13.50
CA TYR A 28 9.35 -10.92 -12.40
C TYR A 28 10.68 -11.64 -12.14
N TYR A 29 10.71 -12.98 -12.24
CA TYR A 29 11.93 -13.76 -12.07
C TYR A 29 12.90 -13.70 -13.26
N THR A 30 12.52 -13.09 -14.39
CA THR A 30 13.45 -12.80 -15.50
C THR A 30 14.26 -11.52 -15.26
N LEU A 31 13.83 -10.66 -14.33
CA LEU A 31 14.52 -9.40 -14.02
C LEU A 31 15.82 -9.65 -13.26
N ASN A 32 16.77 -8.75 -13.48
CA ASN A 32 17.98 -8.67 -12.64
C ASN A 32 17.62 -8.09 -11.28
N LEU A 33 17.39 -8.95 -10.30
CA LEU A 33 16.99 -8.55 -8.97
C LEU A 33 18.23 -8.28 -8.09
N PRO A 34 18.23 -7.22 -7.26
CA PRO A 34 19.31 -6.98 -6.31
C PRO A 34 19.40 -8.08 -5.24
N THR A 35 20.60 -8.31 -4.71
CA THR A 35 20.90 -9.39 -3.75
C THR A 35 20.12 -9.27 -2.44
N PHE A 36 19.64 -8.07 -2.10
CA PHE A 36 18.84 -7.81 -0.90
C PHE A 36 17.32 -7.98 -1.14
N THR A 37 16.91 -8.47 -2.31
CA THR A 37 15.47 -8.72 -2.59
C THR A 37 14.93 -9.76 -1.63
N PRO A 38 13.88 -9.45 -0.84
CA PRO A 38 13.29 -10.44 0.06
C PRO A 38 12.65 -11.60 -0.70
N PRO A 39 12.67 -12.81 -0.14
CA PRO A 39 11.93 -13.94 -0.71
C PRO A 39 10.42 -13.62 -0.85
N GLY A 40 9.78 -14.14 -1.90
CA GLY A 40 8.38 -13.87 -2.22
C GLY A 40 7.40 -14.17 -1.08
N ASN A 41 7.66 -15.23 -0.30
CA ASN A 41 6.86 -15.57 0.88
C ASN A 41 6.95 -14.49 1.99
N ILE A 42 8.14 -13.90 2.19
CA ILE A 42 8.32 -12.79 3.14
C ILE A 42 7.54 -11.55 2.67
N ILE A 43 7.64 -11.22 1.38
CA ILE A 43 6.87 -10.11 0.77
C ILE A 43 5.37 -10.32 1.02
N GLY A 44 4.84 -11.52 0.79
CA GLY A 44 3.42 -11.85 1.02
C GLY A 44 2.99 -11.72 2.48
N ILE A 45 3.82 -12.17 3.42
CA ILE A 45 3.56 -12.05 4.86
C ILE A 45 3.51 -10.56 5.27
N VAL A 46 4.49 -9.76 4.84
CA VAL A 46 4.56 -8.34 5.17
C VAL A 46 3.33 -7.59 4.64
N TRP A 47 2.92 -7.83 3.39
CA TRP A 47 1.71 -7.23 2.84
C TRP A 47 0.44 -7.65 3.60
N THR A 48 0.34 -8.90 4.01
CA THR A 48 -0.79 -9.37 4.83
C THR A 48 -0.87 -8.60 6.15
N VAL A 49 0.25 -8.43 6.85
CA VAL A 49 0.33 -7.64 8.09
C VAL A 49 -0.06 -6.19 7.83
N ILE A 50 0.46 -5.58 6.76
CA ILE A 50 0.15 -4.19 6.38
C ILE A 50 -1.35 -4.01 6.12
N TYR A 51 -2.00 -4.89 5.37
CA TYR A 51 -3.43 -4.80 5.10
C TYR A 51 -4.27 -4.94 6.38
N VAL A 52 -3.88 -5.80 7.30
CA VAL A 52 -4.54 -5.92 8.61
C VAL A 52 -4.39 -4.62 9.42
N LEU A 53 -3.18 -4.07 9.49
CA LEU A 53 -2.93 -2.80 10.21
C LEU A 53 -3.66 -1.63 9.57
N LEU A 54 -3.72 -1.57 8.24
CA LEU A 54 -4.48 -0.57 7.49
C LEU A 54 -5.98 -0.65 7.82
N ALA A 55 -6.56 -1.86 7.79
CA ALA A 55 -7.97 -2.05 8.13
C ALA A 55 -8.27 -1.59 9.57
N ILE A 56 -7.41 -1.96 10.54
CA ILE A 56 -7.55 -1.53 11.94
C ILE A 56 -7.42 0.00 12.04
N SER A 57 -6.47 0.61 11.34
CA SER A 57 -6.28 2.08 11.31
C SER A 57 -7.56 2.79 10.85
N ILE A 58 -8.14 2.37 9.71
CA ILE A 58 -9.37 2.94 9.16
C ILE A 58 -10.54 2.75 10.12
N LEU A 59 -10.73 1.55 10.68
CA LEU A 59 -11.82 1.26 11.60
C LEU A 59 -11.74 2.11 12.87
N ARG A 60 -10.54 2.28 13.45
CA ARG A 60 -10.32 3.15 14.62
C ARG A 60 -10.61 4.61 14.28
N PHE A 61 -10.14 5.07 13.12
CA PHE A 61 -10.45 6.42 12.65
C PHE A 61 -11.95 6.62 12.51
N LEU A 62 -12.66 5.73 11.82
CA LEU A 62 -14.12 5.80 11.64
C LEU A 62 -14.89 5.86 12.97
N HIS A 63 -14.46 5.06 13.96
CA HIS A 63 -15.11 5.02 15.26
C HIS A 63 -14.94 6.33 16.05
N LYS A 64 -13.77 6.96 15.96
CA LYS A 64 -13.42 8.16 16.75
C LYS A 64 -13.70 9.49 16.06
N SER A 65 -13.94 9.51 14.75
CA SER A 65 -14.02 10.74 13.93
C SER A 65 -15.44 11.19 13.58
N GLN A 66 -16.48 10.70 14.28
CA GLN A 66 -17.89 10.92 13.86
C GLN A 66 -18.26 12.40 13.67
N ASN A 67 -17.73 13.30 14.51
CA ASN A 67 -18.01 14.74 14.48
C ASN A 67 -16.81 15.56 13.95
N GLN A 68 -15.90 14.96 13.18
CA GLN A 68 -14.72 15.65 12.69
C GLN A 68 -15.00 16.28 11.31
N THR A 69 -14.69 17.58 11.15
CA THR A 69 -14.97 18.35 9.93
C THR A 69 -14.27 17.80 8.68
N ASN A 70 -13.04 17.30 8.80
CA ASN A 70 -12.26 16.77 7.67
C ASN A 70 -12.35 15.25 7.52
N ARG A 71 -13.32 14.59 8.20
CA ARG A 71 -13.49 13.15 8.15
C ARG A 71 -13.61 12.60 6.73
N ILE A 72 -14.45 13.22 5.91
CA ILE A 72 -14.71 12.79 4.53
C ILE A 72 -13.44 12.89 3.69
N ALA A 73 -12.69 13.98 3.83
CA ALA A 73 -11.42 14.17 3.10
C ALA A 73 -10.37 13.10 3.45
N ILE A 74 -10.25 12.74 4.72
CA ILE A 74 -9.34 11.68 5.16
C ILE A 74 -9.78 10.31 4.63
N LEU A 75 -11.09 10.02 4.60
CA LEU A 75 -11.60 8.78 4.02
C LEU A 75 -11.34 8.70 2.52
N TRP A 76 -11.52 9.80 1.80
CA TRP A 76 -11.15 9.88 0.38
C TRP A 76 -9.66 9.64 0.17
N LEU A 77 -8.81 10.17 1.04
CA LEU A 77 -7.36 9.94 0.95
C LEU A 77 -6.99 8.47 1.21
N PHE A 78 -7.65 7.79 2.15
CA PHE A 78 -7.51 6.33 2.30
C PHE A 78 -7.93 5.57 1.04
N LEU A 79 -9.03 5.98 0.40
CA LEU A 79 -9.51 5.36 -0.84
C LEU A 79 -8.51 5.58 -1.98
N VAL A 80 -8.03 6.80 -2.16
CA VAL A 80 -7.00 7.15 -3.16
C VAL A 80 -5.72 6.34 -2.92
N ASN A 81 -5.25 6.26 -1.67
CA ASN A 81 -4.07 5.47 -1.32
C ASN A 81 -4.26 3.98 -1.64
N GLY A 82 -5.43 3.41 -1.35
CA GLY A 82 -5.74 2.02 -1.72
C GLY A 82 -5.80 1.82 -3.24
N ALA A 83 -6.36 2.77 -3.98
CA ALA A 83 -6.38 2.73 -5.45
C ALA A 83 -4.96 2.80 -6.04
N LEU A 84 -4.09 3.68 -5.51
CA LEU A 84 -2.68 3.75 -5.89
C LEU A 84 -1.95 2.44 -5.59
N ASN A 85 -2.18 1.82 -4.45
CA ASN A 85 -1.58 0.53 -4.09
C ASN A 85 -1.94 -0.58 -5.10
N PHE A 86 -3.19 -0.65 -5.54
CA PHE A 86 -3.61 -1.55 -6.61
C PHE A 86 -2.98 -1.17 -7.95
N TYR A 87 -3.00 0.13 -8.29
CA TYR A 87 -2.51 0.65 -9.57
C TYR A 87 -1.01 0.38 -9.74
N TRP A 88 -0.22 0.46 -8.67
CA TRP A 88 1.17 0.05 -8.68
C TRP A 88 1.35 -1.41 -9.11
N ASN A 89 0.56 -2.34 -8.53
CA ASN A 89 0.59 -3.75 -8.94
C ASN A 89 0.24 -3.92 -10.42
N TYR A 90 -0.74 -3.18 -10.91
CA TYR A 90 -1.15 -3.21 -12.30
C TYR A 90 -0.05 -2.68 -13.24
N LEU A 91 0.61 -1.59 -12.89
CA LEU A 91 1.72 -1.04 -13.67
C LEU A 91 2.92 -1.99 -13.70
N PHE A 92 3.35 -2.47 -12.53
CA PHE A 92 4.56 -3.26 -12.41
C PHE A 92 4.38 -4.68 -12.94
N PHE A 93 3.41 -5.42 -12.43
CA PHE A 93 3.18 -6.81 -12.83
C PHE A 93 2.28 -6.92 -14.07
N GLY A 94 1.18 -6.17 -14.14
CA GLY A 94 0.20 -6.28 -15.23
C GLY A 94 0.71 -5.73 -16.55
N LEU A 95 1.28 -4.53 -16.55
CA LEU A 95 1.84 -3.88 -17.74
C LEU A 95 3.35 -4.09 -17.89
N GLN A 96 4.03 -4.67 -16.90
CA GLN A 96 5.48 -4.89 -16.88
C GLN A 96 6.27 -3.59 -17.15
N ASN A 97 5.70 -2.46 -16.70
CA ASN A 97 6.24 -1.12 -16.92
C ASN A 97 6.92 -0.61 -15.66
N ILE A 98 8.25 -0.83 -15.57
CA ILE A 98 9.07 -0.47 -14.41
C ILE A 98 9.12 1.06 -14.23
N ASP A 99 9.23 1.83 -15.33
CA ASP A 99 9.30 3.30 -15.30
C ASP A 99 8.04 3.90 -14.68
N ALA A 100 6.87 3.50 -15.19
CA ALA A 100 5.59 3.99 -14.67
C ALA A 100 5.36 3.57 -13.21
N ALA A 101 5.71 2.34 -12.85
CA ALA A 101 5.61 1.86 -11.48
C ALA A 101 6.54 2.62 -10.52
N LEU A 102 7.75 3.00 -10.99
CA LEU A 102 8.69 3.79 -10.20
C LEU A 102 8.16 5.22 -9.94
N VAL A 103 7.53 5.84 -10.92
CA VAL A 103 6.89 7.15 -10.72
C VAL A 103 5.70 7.04 -9.78
N GLU A 104 4.86 6.02 -9.96
CA GLU A 104 3.64 5.83 -9.17
C GLU A 104 3.94 5.58 -7.69
N ILE A 105 4.95 4.79 -7.34
CA ILE A 105 5.24 4.45 -5.94
C ILE A 105 5.62 5.67 -5.10
N PHE A 106 6.10 6.77 -5.71
CA PHE A 106 6.30 8.05 -5.01
C PHE A 106 4.97 8.67 -4.59
N PHE A 107 3.92 8.59 -5.42
CA PHE A 107 2.58 9.07 -5.05
C PHE A 107 1.97 8.21 -3.95
N LEU A 108 2.20 6.90 -3.99
CA LEU A 108 1.78 5.99 -2.93
C LEU A 108 2.46 6.33 -1.58
N ASN A 109 3.77 6.55 -1.59
CA ASN A 109 4.51 7.02 -0.41
C ASN A 109 4.01 8.37 0.08
N PHE A 110 3.83 9.33 -0.82
CA PHE A 110 3.37 10.67 -0.49
C PHE A 110 1.99 10.64 0.19
N THR A 111 1.03 9.92 -0.38
CA THR A 111 -0.31 9.80 0.22
C THR A 111 -0.28 9.10 1.57
N THR A 112 0.60 8.12 1.76
CA THR A 112 0.77 7.42 3.05
C THR A 112 1.33 8.36 4.13
N ILE A 113 2.35 9.17 3.83
CA ILE A 113 2.92 10.12 4.80
C ILE A 113 1.92 11.25 5.12
N VAL A 114 1.14 11.71 4.13
CA VAL A 114 0.07 12.70 4.35
C VAL A 114 -1.01 12.13 5.27
N LEU A 115 -1.42 10.87 5.11
CA LEU A 115 -2.35 10.19 6.02
C LEU A 115 -1.81 10.17 7.45
N ILE A 116 -0.56 9.75 7.64
CA ILE A 116 0.10 9.72 8.95
C ILE A 116 0.10 11.13 9.57
N TYR A 117 0.47 12.15 8.78
CA TYR A 117 0.51 13.53 9.24
C TYR A 117 -0.85 14.05 9.69
N LEU A 118 -1.91 13.81 8.91
CA LEU A 118 -3.27 14.26 9.22
C LEU A 118 -3.87 13.53 10.44
N LEU A 119 -3.46 12.28 10.66
CA LEU A 119 -3.98 11.46 11.75
C LEU A 119 -3.23 11.68 13.07
N LYS A 120 -1.94 12.01 13.05
CA LYS A 120 -1.07 11.99 14.25
C LYS A 120 -1.59 12.85 15.41
N GLY A 121 -2.26 13.97 15.14
CA GLY A 121 -2.73 14.89 16.18
C GLY A 121 -3.94 14.40 16.96
N ARG A 122 -4.97 13.92 16.26
CA ARG A 122 -6.27 13.52 16.85
C ARG A 122 -6.47 12.01 16.92
N HIS A 123 -5.77 11.26 16.08
CA HIS A 123 -5.88 9.80 15.96
C HIS A 123 -4.49 9.12 15.99
N PRO A 124 -3.66 9.35 17.02
CA PRO A 124 -2.25 8.92 17.01
C PRO A 124 -2.08 7.41 16.83
N VAL A 125 -2.99 6.60 17.37
CA VAL A 125 -2.93 5.14 17.16
C VAL A 125 -3.20 4.76 15.71
N SER A 126 -4.16 5.43 15.03
CA SER A 126 -4.40 5.19 13.61
C SER A 126 -3.18 5.61 12.76
N ALA A 127 -2.52 6.72 13.11
CA ALA A 127 -1.29 7.13 12.46
C ALA A 127 -0.16 6.11 12.67
N LEU A 128 0.04 5.64 13.91
CA LEU A 128 1.08 4.66 14.26
C LEU A 128 0.93 3.34 13.49
N LEU A 129 -0.30 2.88 13.29
CA LEU A 129 -0.60 1.67 12.53
C LEU A 129 -0.23 1.78 11.03
N LEU A 130 -0.07 3.00 10.49
CA LEU A 130 0.38 3.23 9.11
C LEU A 130 1.91 3.35 8.99
N VAL A 131 2.66 3.48 10.09
CA VAL A 131 4.13 3.61 10.05
C VAL A 131 4.80 2.39 9.41
N PRO A 132 4.43 1.14 9.74
CA PRO A 132 4.99 -0.04 9.05
C PRO A 132 4.70 -0.05 7.56
N TYR A 133 3.52 0.40 7.14
CA TYR A 133 3.16 0.55 5.74
C TYR A 133 4.08 1.54 5.02
N PHE A 134 4.26 2.74 5.58
CA PHE A 134 5.19 3.74 5.02
C PHE A 134 6.63 3.20 4.94
N GLY A 135 7.12 2.54 5.98
CA GLY A 135 8.46 1.94 6.00
C GLY A 135 8.64 0.89 4.89
N TRP A 136 7.63 0.01 4.72
CA TRP A 136 7.67 -1.02 3.69
C TRP A 136 7.62 -0.45 2.27
N VAL A 137 6.73 0.52 2.01
CA VAL A 137 6.64 1.15 0.68
C VAL A 137 7.90 1.96 0.37
N SER A 138 8.52 2.60 1.36
CA SER A 138 9.81 3.28 1.20
C SER A 138 10.93 2.30 0.84
N PHE A 139 10.98 1.14 1.50
CA PHE A 139 11.89 0.04 1.14
C PHE A 139 11.60 -0.47 -0.28
N ALA A 140 10.33 -0.71 -0.61
CA ALA A 140 9.92 -1.16 -1.94
C ALA A 140 10.27 -0.14 -3.03
N THR A 141 10.21 1.16 -2.73
CA THR A 141 10.66 2.23 -3.64
C THR A 141 12.15 2.11 -3.92
N TYR A 142 12.97 1.91 -2.89
CA TYR A 142 14.40 1.72 -3.06
C TYR A 142 14.73 0.43 -3.84
N LEU A 143 14.02 -0.66 -3.53
CA LEU A 143 14.14 -1.93 -4.25
C LEU A 143 13.80 -1.75 -5.74
N LEU A 144 12.67 -1.11 -6.04
CA LEU A 144 12.22 -0.86 -7.40
C LEU A 144 13.17 0.05 -8.16
N TYR A 145 13.69 1.11 -7.52
CA TYR A 145 14.71 1.96 -8.12
C TYR A 145 15.97 1.16 -8.51
N THR A 146 16.41 0.24 -7.63
CA THR A 146 17.56 -0.61 -7.94
C THR A 146 17.24 -1.60 -9.07
N VAL A 147 16.05 -2.20 -9.07
CA VAL A 147 15.60 -3.04 -10.21
C VAL A 147 15.61 -2.25 -11.51
N TRP A 148 15.08 -1.02 -11.50
CA TRP A 148 15.08 -0.12 -12.66
C TRP A 148 16.49 0.17 -13.19
N THR A 149 17.47 0.36 -12.32
CA THR A 149 18.86 0.62 -12.76
C THR A 149 19.57 -0.62 -13.30
N LEU A 150 19.07 -1.83 -13.00
CA LEU A 150 19.68 -3.10 -13.41
C LEU A 150 19.06 -3.68 -14.70
N ASN A 151 17.94 -3.14 -15.17
CA ASN A 151 17.19 -3.64 -16.31
C ASN A 151 16.93 -2.56 -17.36
#